data_50aa7084154526526988f5aeae1977ba
#
_entry.id   50aa7084154526526988f5aeae1977ba
#
_cell.length_a   1.000
_cell.length_b   1.000
_cell.length_c   1.000
_cell.angle_alpha   90.00
_cell.angle_beta   90.00
_cell.angle_gamma   90.00
#
_symmetry.space_group_name_H-M   'P 1'
#
loop_
_entity.id
_entity.type
_entity.pdbx_description
1 polymer ?
#
loop_
_entity_poly.entity_id
_entity_poly.type
_entity_poly.pdbx_seq_one_letter_code
_entity_poly.pdbx_strand_id
1 'polypeptide(L)'
;MVVGRDGKPRCAWAGSGDGGLSRYHDEVWGKRTHDQSAMFEALTLGVFEVGLSWSIVFGKRDAFAKAFRGFDPTRIATMTARDVDRLVQDASIIRNRAKIQATVDNARAMIAASPSLGALARSYEITRKQAPRSLTELPTTTKQAEAFAKQLKAQGYRFVGPTSVYAFMQNVGVVNDHVRGCFRATN
;
A
#
# COMPACT_ATOMS: atom_id res chain seq x y z
N MET A 1 10.13 -16.43 10.53
CA MET A 1 10.13 -17.06 9.19
C MET A 1 9.19 -18.26 9.18
N VAL A 2 8.52 -18.50 8.05
CA VAL A 2 7.68 -19.68 7.82
C VAL A 2 8.09 -20.30 6.49
N VAL A 3 8.20 -21.61 6.43
CA VAL A 3 8.50 -22.35 5.19
C VAL A 3 7.16 -22.80 4.58
N GLY A 4 6.92 -22.43 3.33
CA GLY A 4 5.73 -22.82 2.59
C GLY A 4 5.79 -24.30 2.14
N ARG A 5 4.66 -24.82 1.65
CA ARG A 5 4.60 -26.20 1.08
C ARG A 5 5.49 -26.38 -0.13
N ASP A 6 5.81 -25.27 -0.83
CA ASP A 6 6.75 -25.19 -1.95
C ASP A 6 8.22 -25.12 -1.53
N GLY A 7 8.52 -25.28 -0.23
CA GLY A 7 9.86 -25.23 0.34
C GLY A 7 10.45 -23.81 0.46
N LYS A 8 9.76 -22.75 0.05
CA LYS A 8 10.30 -21.39 0.09
C LYS A 8 10.12 -20.76 1.48
N PRO A 9 11.19 -20.22 2.06
CA PRO A 9 11.10 -19.49 3.32
C PRO A 9 10.54 -18.07 3.09
N ARG A 10 9.52 -17.67 3.87
CA ARG A 10 8.82 -16.39 3.79
C ARG A 10 8.85 -15.63 5.11
N CYS A 11 8.61 -14.33 5.06
CA CYS A 11 8.33 -13.54 6.27
C CYS A 11 7.13 -14.14 7.03
N ALA A 12 7.18 -14.17 8.36
CA ALA A 12 6.18 -14.88 9.18
C ALA A 12 4.73 -14.43 8.94
N TRP A 13 4.51 -13.16 8.61
CA TRP A 13 3.18 -12.62 8.35
C TRP A 13 2.53 -13.16 7.06
N ALA A 14 3.33 -13.67 6.13
CA ALA A 14 2.81 -14.22 4.87
C ALA A 14 2.06 -15.56 5.05
N GLY A 15 2.27 -16.25 6.19
CA GLY A 15 1.74 -17.58 6.42
C GLY A 15 2.44 -18.66 5.59
N SER A 16 2.06 -19.92 5.84
CA SER A 16 2.67 -21.12 5.21
C SER A 16 1.83 -21.74 4.09
N GLY A 17 0.69 -21.14 3.74
CA GLY A 17 -0.28 -21.69 2.79
C GLY A 17 -0.32 -21.00 1.45
N ASP A 18 -1.19 -21.51 0.57
CA ASP A 18 -1.46 -20.91 -0.76
C ASP A 18 -2.48 -19.78 -0.68
N GLY A 19 -2.58 -19.11 0.48
CA GLY A 19 -3.52 -18.03 0.75
C GLY A 19 -3.16 -16.72 0.06
N GLY A 20 -4.10 -15.78 0.02
CA GLY A 20 -3.92 -14.47 -0.57
C GLY A 20 -2.73 -13.69 0.00
N LEU A 21 -2.44 -13.81 1.30
CA LEU A 21 -1.29 -13.16 1.93
C LEU A 21 0.05 -13.70 1.44
N SER A 22 0.18 -15.03 1.26
CA SER A 22 1.41 -15.63 0.71
C SER A 22 1.66 -15.15 -0.71
N ARG A 23 0.62 -15.12 -1.54
CA ARG A 23 0.71 -14.62 -2.92
C ARG A 23 1.06 -13.14 -2.96
N TYR A 24 0.42 -12.34 -2.11
CA TYR A 24 0.73 -10.93 -1.99
C TYR A 24 2.19 -10.67 -1.59
N HIS A 25 2.72 -11.43 -0.60
CA HIS A 25 4.12 -11.40 -0.20
C HIS A 25 5.06 -11.75 -1.36
N ASP A 26 4.73 -12.78 -2.12
CA ASP A 26 5.62 -13.30 -3.16
C ASP A 26 5.63 -12.46 -4.43
N GLU A 27 4.48 -11.85 -4.77
CA GLU A 27 4.26 -11.24 -6.08
C GLU A 27 4.17 -9.69 -6.03
N VAL A 28 3.83 -9.12 -4.88
CA VAL A 28 3.54 -7.68 -4.77
C VAL A 28 4.46 -6.98 -3.77
N TRP A 29 4.45 -7.39 -2.51
CA TRP A 29 5.13 -6.67 -1.44
C TRP A 29 6.65 -6.64 -1.65
N GLY A 30 7.25 -5.45 -1.55
CA GLY A 30 8.68 -5.23 -1.79
C GLY A 30 9.09 -5.34 -3.27
N LYS A 31 8.15 -5.57 -4.19
CA LYS A 31 8.42 -5.63 -5.62
C LYS A 31 8.14 -4.28 -6.27
N ARG A 32 9.16 -3.76 -6.96
CA ARG A 32 9.02 -2.49 -7.67
C ARG A 32 7.90 -2.56 -8.71
N THR A 33 6.97 -1.61 -8.63
CA THR A 33 5.92 -1.43 -9.62
C THR A 33 5.98 -0.04 -10.25
N HIS A 34 5.56 0.05 -11.51
CA HIS A 34 5.34 1.28 -12.26
C HIS A 34 3.87 1.43 -12.67
N ASP A 35 3.06 0.41 -12.39
CA ASP A 35 1.64 0.41 -12.70
C ASP A 35 0.89 1.39 -11.78
N GLN A 36 0.14 2.31 -12.38
CA GLN A 36 -0.56 3.36 -11.66
C GLN A 36 -1.70 2.81 -10.80
N SER A 37 -2.40 1.79 -11.29
CA SER A 37 -3.49 1.15 -10.53
C SER A 37 -2.96 0.39 -9.33
N ALA A 38 -1.83 -0.33 -9.48
CA ALA A 38 -1.17 -1.02 -8.38
C ALA A 38 -0.63 -0.03 -7.32
N MET A 39 -0.06 1.10 -7.74
CA MET A 39 0.35 2.17 -6.82
C MET A 39 -0.85 2.78 -6.11
N PHE A 40 -1.94 3.02 -6.83
CA PHE A 40 -3.14 3.60 -6.23
C PHE A 40 -3.86 2.61 -5.32
N GLU A 41 -3.84 1.31 -5.64
CA GLU A 41 -4.27 0.25 -4.73
C GLU A 41 -3.50 0.30 -3.41
N ALA A 42 -2.16 0.28 -3.47
CA ALA A 42 -1.30 0.33 -2.28
C ALA A 42 -1.60 1.56 -1.42
N LEU A 43 -1.76 2.73 -2.04
CA LEU A 43 -2.12 3.97 -1.36
C LEU A 43 -3.51 3.87 -0.71
N THR A 44 -4.51 3.37 -1.44
CA THR A 44 -5.90 3.24 -0.95
C THR A 44 -5.99 2.28 0.22
N LEU A 45 -5.38 1.09 0.13
CA LEU A 45 -5.38 0.13 1.22
C LEU A 45 -4.69 0.72 2.47
N GLY A 46 -3.60 1.48 2.30
CA GLY A 46 -2.94 2.21 3.39
C GLY A 46 -3.85 3.26 4.04
N VAL A 47 -4.67 3.99 3.27
CA VAL A 47 -5.69 4.92 3.82
C VAL A 47 -6.68 4.16 4.71
N PHE A 48 -7.15 2.99 4.26
CA PHE A 48 -8.12 2.20 5.04
C PHE A 48 -7.49 1.49 6.23
N GLU A 49 -6.19 1.20 6.19
CA GLU A 49 -5.44 0.58 7.29
C GLU A 49 -5.29 1.51 8.51
N VAL A 50 -5.34 2.83 8.34
CA VAL A 50 -5.24 3.77 9.47
C VAL A 50 -6.27 3.43 10.55
N GLY A 51 -5.78 3.01 11.74
CA GLY A 51 -6.62 2.60 12.88
C GLY A 51 -7.20 1.19 12.77
N LEU A 52 -6.78 0.38 11.81
CA LEU A 52 -7.20 -1.02 11.63
C LEU A 52 -5.97 -1.91 11.39
N SER A 53 -6.17 -3.24 11.48
CA SER A 53 -5.11 -4.17 11.11
C SER A 53 -5.07 -4.41 9.60
N TRP A 54 -3.85 -4.66 9.07
CA TRP A 54 -3.65 -5.03 7.67
C TRP A 54 -4.52 -6.22 7.24
N SER A 55 -4.65 -7.25 8.07
CA SER A 55 -5.46 -8.43 7.75
C SER A 55 -6.94 -8.11 7.50
N ILE A 56 -7.52 -7.17 8.25
CA ILE A 56 -8.91 -6.71 8.06
C ILE A 56 -9.04 -6.02 6.70
N VAL A 57 -8.13 -5.13 6.38
CA VAL A 57 -8.16 -4.35 5.13
C VAL A 57 -7.89 -5.26 3.94
N PHE A 58 -6.85 -6.09 4.02
CA PHE A 58 -6.47 -7.03 2.98
C PHE A 58 -7.56 -8.07 2.70
N GLY A 59 -8.25 -8.55 3.73
CA GLY A 59 -9.40 -9.46 3.56
C GLY A 59 -10.56 -8.87 2.75
N LYS A 60 -10.59 -7.55 2.58
CA LYS A 60 -11.59 -6.82 1.76
C LYS A 60 -11.04 -6.30 0.43
N ARG A 61 -9.82 -6.68 0.05
CA ARG A 61 -9.11 -6.18 -1.14
C ARG A 61 -9.95 -6.28 -2.41
N ASP A 62 -10.57 -7.43 -2.67
CA ASP A 62 -11.38 -7.66 -3.87
C ASP A 62 -12.68 -6.82 -3.87
N ALA A 63 -13.27 -6.62 -2.69
CA ALA A 63 -14.41 -5.73 -2.53
C ALA A 63 -14.01 -4.27 -2.77
N PHE A 64 -12.86 -3.84 -2.26
CA PHE A 64 -12.30 -2.52 -2.56
C PHE A 64 -12.00 -2.35 -4.05
N ALA A 65 -11.44 -3.36 -4.72
CA ALA A 65 -11.18 -3.30 -6.15
C ALA A 65 -12.47 -3.08 -6.96
N LYS A 66 -13.56 -3.78 -6.61
CA LYS A 66 -14.88 -3.57 -7.22
C LYS A 66 -15.43 -2.17 -6.93
N ALA A 67 -15.40 -1.75 -5.66
CA ALA A 67 -15.92 -0.46 -5.20
C ALA A 67 -15.18 0.72 -5.87
N PHE A 68 -13.87 0.61 -5.99
CA PHE A 68 -12.98 1.64 -6.54
C PHE A 68 -12.50 1.32 -7.96
N ARG A 69 -13.37 0.73 -8.80
CA ARG A 69 -13.19 0.62 -10.27
C ARG A 69 -11.86 0.03 -10.70
N GLY A 70 -11.37 -1.02 -10.00
CA GLY A 70 -10.08 -1.66 -10.24
C GLY A 70 -8.87 -0.81 -9.82
N PHE A 71 -9.07 0.14 -8.92
CA PHE A 71 -8.07 1.12 -8.49
C PHE A 71 -7.50 1.99 -9.61
N ASP A 72 -8.22 2.11 -10.73
CA ASP A 72 -7.86 3.03 -11.81
C ASP A 72 -8.07 4.48 -11.35
N PRO A 73 -7.01 5.27 -11.14
CA PRO A 73 -7.14 6.62 -10.60
C PRO A 73 -7.91 7.56 -11.54
N THR A 74 -7.87 7.33 -12.86
CA THR A 74 -8.59 8.17 -13.81
C THR A 74 -10.09 7.98 -13.69
N ARG A 75 -10.53 6.73 -13.50
CA ARG A 75 -11.94 6.38 -13.30
C ARG A 75 -12.44 6.80 -11.91
N ILE A 76 -11.60 6.70 -10.87
CA ILE A 76 -11.97 7.10 -9.51
C ILE A 76 -12.09 8.61 -9.39
N ALA A 77 -11.21 9.38 -10.03
CA ALA A 77 -11.25 10.84 -10.01
C ALA A 77 -12.57 11.43 -10.52
N THR A 78 -13.28 10.70 -11.39
CA THR A 78 -14.62 11.09 -11.88
C THR A 78 -15.77 10.77 -10.94
N MET A 79 -15.51 10.11 -9.79
CA MET A 79 -16.54 9.77 -8.82
C MET A 79 -17.15 11.05 -8.21
N THR A 80 -18.48 11.01 -8.08
CA THR A 80 -19.31 12.12 -7.57
C THR A 80 -19.63 11.92 -6.09
N ALA A 81 -20.23 12.94 -5.47
CA ALA A 81 -20.76 12.82 -4.10
C ALA A 81 -21.78 11.67 -3.96
N ARG A 82 -22.60 11.42 -4.98
CA ARG A 82 -23.54 10.29 -5.02
C ARG A 82 -22.83 8.94 -5.00
N ASP A 83 -21.68 8.82 -5.68
CA ASP A 83 -20.86 7.61 -5.62
C ASP A 83 -20.31 7.39 -4.21
N VAL A 84 -19.83 8.45 -3.55
CA VAL A 84 -19.38 8.40 -2.15
C VAL A 84 -20.52 7.98 -1.23
N ASP A 85 -21.72 8.57 -1.38
CA ASP A 85 -22.91 8.21 -0.58
C ASP A 85 -23.28 6.73 -0.75
N ARG A 86 -23.23 6.21 -1.97
CA ARG A 86 -23.47 4.80 -2.26
C ARG A 86 -22.44 3.91 -1.60
N LEU A 87 -21.15 4.26 -1.66
CA LEU A 87 -20.07 3.47 -1.05
C LEU A 87 -20.11 3.46 0.48
N VAL A 88 -20.62 4.52 1.11
CA VAL A 88 -20.85 4.54 2.58
C VAL A 88 -21.90 3.51 3.00
N GLN A 89 -22.81 3.11 2.11
CA GLN A 89 -23.81 2.09 2.37
C GLN A 89 -23.34 0.66 2.00
N ASP A 90 -22.20 0.51 1.32
CA ASP A 90 -21.69 -0.78 0.87
C ASP A 90 -21.04 -1.55 2.05
N ALA A 91 -21.73 -2.57 2.56
CA ALA A 91 -21.25 -3.41 3.65
C ALA A 91 -20.05 -4.31 3.27
N SER A 92 -19.75 -4.47 1.98
CA SER A 92 -18.61 -5.27 1.54
C SER A 92 -17.27 -4.59 1.85
N ILE A 93 -17.24 -3.24 1.93
CA ILE A 93 -16.05 -2.45 2.26
C ILE A 93 -16.12 -1.86 3.67
N ILE A 94 -15.06 -1.15 4.08
CA ILE A 94 -15.03 -0.38 5.34
C ILE A 94 -15.77 0.95 5.12
N ARG A 95 -16.94 1.08 5.76
CA ARG A 95 -17.86 2.21 5.60
C ARG A 95 -17.41 3.45 6.37
N ASN A 96 -16.33 4.06 5.94
CA ASN A 96 -15.82 5.32 6.52
C ASN A 96 -15.84 6.42 5.45
N ARG A 97 -16.79 7.36 5.58
CA ARG A 97 -16.97 8.45 4.61
C ARG A 97 -15.69 9.24 4.37
N ALA A 98 -14.95 9.58 5.43
CA ALA A 98 -13.73 10.38 5.31
C ALA A 98 -12.65 9.65 4.49
N LYS A 99 -12.49 8.31 4.69
CA LYS A 99 -11.54 7.49 3.94
C LYS A 99 -12.00 7.27 2.49
N ILE A 100 -13.29 7.06 2.26
CA ILE A 100 -13.89 6.95 0.91
C ILE A 100 -13.67 8.26 0.12
N GLN A 101 -14.00 9.40 0.72
CA GLN A 101 -13.77 10.71 0.10
C GLN A 101 -12.29 10.95 -0.15
N ALA A 102 -11.43 10.64 0.81
CA ALA A 102 -9.98 10.77 0.65
C ALA A 102 -9.43 9.93 -0.51
N THR A 103 -10.00 8.73 -0.76
CA THR A 103 -9.61 7.92 -1.92
C THR A 103 -9.93 8.63 -3.23
N VAL A 104 -11.09 9.28 -3.34
CA VAL A 104 -11.46 10.07 -4.53
C VAL A 104 -10.55 11.30 -4.68
N ASP A 105 -10.29 12.01 -3.58
CA ASP A 105 -9.40 13.19 -3.57
C ASP A 105 -7.96 12.79 -3.94
N ASN A 106 -7.47 11.67 -3.43
CA ASN A 106 -6.13 11.13 -3.74
C ASN A 106 -6.01 10.73 -5.23
N ALA A 107 -7.07 10.21 -5.84
CA ALA A 107 -7.09 9.92 -7.27
C ALA A 107 -6.96 11.21 -8.10
N ARG A 108 -7.66 12.25 -7.72
CA ARG A 108 -7.55 13.58 -8.36
C ARG A 108 -6.15 14.16 -8.18
N ALA A 109 -5.60 14.10 -6.97
CA ALA A 109 -4.23 14.53 -6.67
C ALA A 109 -3.21 13.75 -7.51
N MET A 110 -3.36 12.42 -7.64
CA MET A 110 -2.44 11.59 -8.42
C MET A 110 -2.42 11.96 -9.91
N ILE A 111 -3.58 12.29 -10.49
CA ILE A 111 -3.67 12.70 -11.90
C ILE A 111 -3.05 14.08 -12.10
N ALA A 112 -3.26 15.01 -11.16
CA ALA A 112 -2.75 16.38 -11.24
C ALA A 112 -1.26 16.49 -10.84
N ALA A 113 -0.68 15.47 -10.23
CA ALA A 113 0.66 15.53 -9.64
C ALA A 113 1.78 15.66 -10.66
N SER A 114 2.67 16.61 -10.41
CA SER A 114 3.96 16.74 -11.09
C SER A 114 5.04 17.03 -10.04
N PRO A 115 6.07 16.17 -9.92
CA PRO A 115 6.26 14.89 -10.63
C PRO A 115 5.18 13.85 -10.27
N SER A 116 5.02 12.81 -11.11
CA SER A 116 4.09 11.71 -10.87
C SER A 116 4.39 10.98 -9.56
N LEU A 117 3.37 10.34 -8.95
CA LEU A 117 3.52 9.56 -7.71
C LEU A 117 4.67 8.55 -7.79
N GLY A 118 4.82 7.85 -8.92
CA GLY A 118 5.90 6.89 -9.12
C GLY A 118 7.29 7.53 -9.21
N ALA A 119 7.41 8.68 -9.86
CA ALA A 119 8.68 9.42 -9.91
C ALA A 119 9.04 9.96 -8.51
N LEU A 120 8.04 10.49 -7.81
CA LEU A 120 8.23 11.00 -6.46
C LEU A 120 8.60 9.87 -5.49
N ALA A 121 7.93 8.71 -5.53
CA ALA A 121 8.25 7.58 -4.68
C ALA A 121 9.72 7.13 -4.87
N ARG A 122 10.21 7.07 -6.10
CA ARG A 122 11.60 6.73 -6.39
C ARG A 122 12.61 7.71 -5.81
N SER A 123 12.30 9.00 -5.74
CA SER A 123 13.22 10.00 -5.15
C SER A 123 13.42 9.81 -3.63
N TYR A 124 12.55 9.02 -2.99
CA TYR A 124 12.65 8.64 -1.57
C TYR A 124 13.03 7.17 -1.36
N GLU A 125 13.57 6.49 -2.39
CA GLU A 125 13.98 5.09 -2.31
C GLU A 125 14.97 4.85 -1.15
N ILE A 126 14.77 3.74 -0.45
CA ILE A 126 15.64 3.29 0.63
C ILE A 126 16.35 2.01 0.17
N THR A 127 17.65 2.12 -0.10
CA THR A 127 18.50 0.96 -0.37
C THR A 127 19.08 0.44 0.94
N ARG A 128 18.70 -0.79 1.32
CA ARG A 128 19.27 -1.47 2.46
C ARG A 128 20.55 -2.20 2.06
N LYS A 129 21.61 -2.03 2.86
CA LYS A 129 22.87 -2.79 2.67
C LYS A 129 22.70 -4.27 3.08
N GLN A 130 21.80 -4.57 4.00
CA GLN A 130 21.50 -5.90 4.49
C GLN A 130 20.02 -6.00 4.83
N ALA A 131 19.43 -7.18 4.61
CA ALA A 131 18.08 -7.46 5.02
C ALA A 131 17.95 -7.41 6.56
N PRO A 132 16.84 -6.89 7.10
CA PRO A 132 16.57 -6.88 8.54
C PRO A 132 16.53 -8.31 9.08
N ARG A 133 16.98 -8.52 10.32
CA ARG A 133 17.03 -9.86 10.93
C ARG A 133 15.65 -10.37 11.31
N SER A 134 14.75 -9.46 11.67
CA SER A 134 13.39 -9.77 12.09
C SER A 134 12.43 -8.63 11.76
N LEU A 135 11.12 -8.89 11.84
CA LEU A 135 10.09 -7.86 11.66
C LEU A 135 10.12 -6.80 12.78
N THR A 136 10.64 -7.15 13.96
CA THR A 136 10.75 -6.22 15.10
C THR A 136 11.87 -5.19 14.94
N GLU A 137 12.80 -5.42 14.01
CA GLU A 137 13.81 -4.44 13.62
C GLU A 137 13.30 -3.42 12.61
N LEU A 138 12.13 -3.65 12.01
CA LEU A 138 11.56 -2.71 11.06
C LEU A 138 11.04 -1.47 11.80
N PRO A 139 11.44 -0.27 11.36
CA PRO A 139 10.90 0.95 11.93
C PRO A 139 9.44 1.14 11.50
N THR A 140 8.66 1.84 12.29
CA THR A 140 7.29 2.24 11.93
C THR A 140 7.27 3.40 10.93
N THR A 141 8.38 4.15 10.83
CA THR A 141 8.60 5.22 9.86
C THR A 141 10.09 5.46 9.67
N THR A 142 10.46 6.28 8.69
CA THR A 142 11.85 6.70 8.42
C THR A 142 11.86 8.18 8.06
N LYS A 143 13.03 8.84 8.10
CA LYS A 143 13.19 10.22 7.65
C LYS A 143 12.74 10.42 6.19
N GLN A 144 13.00 9.44 5.33
CA GLN A 144 12.52 9.44 3.94
C GLN A 144 11.00 9.39 3.87
N ALA A 145 10.35 8.51 4.64
CA ALA A 145 8.89 8.42 4.69
C ALA A 145 8.25 9.69 5.26
N GLU A 146 8.87 10.33 6.25
CA GLU A 146 8.41 11.61 6.79
C GLU A 146 8.48 12.73 5.75
N ALA A 147 9.62 12.84 5.05
CA ALA A 147 9.79 13.82 3.98
C ALA A 147 8.83 13.56 2.80
N PHE A 148 8.66 12.30 2.41
CA PHE A 148 7.73 11.91 1.37
C PHE A 148 6.27 12.19 1.76
N ALA A 149 5.87 11.89 3.00
CA ALA A 149 4.55 12.23 3.52
C ALA A 149 4.27 13.73 3.48
N LYS A 150 5.27 14.56 3.82
CA LYS A 150 5.15 16.02 3.72
C LYS A 150 4.93 16.46 2.27
N GLN A 151 5.65 15.88 1.32
CA GLN A 151 5.51 16.19 -0.09
C GLN A 151 4.15 15.75 -0.65
N LEU A 152 3.68 14.55 -0.29
CA LEU A 152 2.35 14.07 -0.69
C LEU A 152 1.24 14.98 -0.16
N LYS A 153 1.32 15.42 1.11
CA LYS A 153 0.36 16.38 1.67
C LYS A 153 0.36 17.70 0.92
N ALA A 154 1.52 18.21 0.53
CA ALA A 154 1.65 19.42 -0.26
C ALA A 154 1.03 19.28 -1.66
N GLN A 155 0.99 18.07 -2.22
CA GLN A 155 0.30 17.76 -3.47
C GLN A 155 -1.20 17.44 -3.30
N GLY A 156 -1.76 17.60 -2.10
CA GLY A 156 -3.19 17.41 -1.83
C GLY A 156 -3.61 16.00 -1.44
N TYR A 157 -2.67 15.05 -1.27
CA TYR A 157 -3.01 13.72 -0.78
C TYR A 157 -3.46 13.73 0.68
N ARG A 158 -4.42 12.87 1.01
CA ARG A 158 -5.03 12.74 2.34
C ARG A 158 -4.75 11.38 2.97
N PHE A 159 -4.74 11.31 4.30
CA PHE A 159 -4.41 10.12 5.08
C PHE A 159 -3.02 9.55 4.79
N VAL A 160 -2.10 10.40 4.39
CA VAL A 160 -0.70 10.07 4.07
C VAL A 160 0.22 10.50 5.22
N GLY A 161 0.01 9.91 6.40
CA GLY A 161 0.94 10.05 7.53
C GLY A 161 2.24 9.28 7.27
N PRO A 162 3.35 9.59 8.01
CA PRO A 162 4.64 8.94 7.80
C PRO A 162 4.59 7.41 7.86
N THR A 163 3.84 6.84 8.81
CA THR A 163 3.65 5.39 8.95
C THR A 163 2.94 4.78 7.74
N SER A 164 1.84 5.40 7.28
CA SER A 164 1.10 4.92 6.10
C SER A 164 1.94 5.05 4.83
N VAL A 165 2.75 6.11 4.73
CA VAL A 165 3.66 6.33 3.58
C VAL A 165 4.80 5.31 3.61
N TYR A 166 5.31 4.96 4.78
CA TYR A 166 6.32 3.90 4.88
C TYR A 166 5.77 2.54 4.43
N ALA A 167 4.56 2.17 4.87
CA ALA A 167 3.87 0.98 4.38
C ALA A 167 3.63 1.03 2.86
N PHE A 168 3.23 2.18 2.31
CA PHE A 168 3.14 2.38 0.87
C PHE A 168 4.48 2.14 0.17
N MET A 169 5.58 2.67 0.70
CA MET A 169 6.94 2.48 0.14
C MET A 169 7.33 0.99 0.09
N GLN A 170 6.99 0.22 1.13
CA GLN A 170 7.17 -1.24 1.15
C GLN A 170 6.33 -1.90 0.06
N ASN A 171 5.06 -1.52 -0.07
CA ASN A 171 4.13 -2.13 -1.02
C ASN A 171 4.52 -1.91 -2.48
N VAL A 172 5.08 -0.74 -2.81
CA VAL A 172 5.48 -0.40 -4.19
C VAL A 172 6.95 -0.68 -4.49
N GLY A 173 7.67 -1.27 -3.53
CA GLY A 173 9.04 -1.74 -3.71
C GLY A 173 10.10 -0.64 -3.81
N VAL A 174 9.87 0.55 -3.23
CA VAL A 174 10.92 1.57 -3.05
C VAL A 174 11.71 1.37 -1.75
N VAL A 175 11.33 0.41 -0.96
CA VAL A 175 12.11 -0.21 0.10
C VAL A 175 11.82 -1.70 0.12
N ASN A 176 12.86 -2.53 0.26
CA ASN A 176 12.72 -3.98 0.42
C ASN A 176 12.98 -4.32 1.90
N ASP A 177 11.92 -4.68 2.61
CA ASP A 177 11.94 -5.02 4.03
C ASP A 177 11.69 -6.51 4.31
N HIS A 178 11.88 -7.36 3.30
CA HIS A 178 11.91 -8.80 3.53
C HIS A 178 13.02 -9.16 4.51
N VAL A 179 12.70 -9.97 5.52
CA VAL A 179 13.68 -10.32 6.56
C VAL A 179 14.69 -11.34 6.06
N ARG A 180 15.87 -11.33 6.67
CA ARG A 180 16.97 -12.25 6.35
C ARG A 180 16.49 -13.71 6.33
N GLY A 181 16.86 -14.42 5.28
CA GLY A 181 16.44 -15.79 5.04
C GLY A 181 15.11 -15.94 4.32
N CYS A 182 14.31 -14.86 4.13
CA CYS A 182 13.20 -14.87 3.20
C CYS A 182 13.73 -14.97 1.76
N PHE A 183 13.10 -15.78 0.91
CA PHE A 183 13.55 -15.94 -0.48
C PHE A 183 13.43 -14.64 -1.32
N ARG A 184 12.73 -13.63 -0.82
CA ARG A 184 12.58 -12.30 -1.43
C ARG A 184 13.53 -11.26 -0.85
N ALA A 185 14.27 -11.60 0.21
CA ALA A 185 15.21 -10.66 0.83
C ALA A 185 16.34 -10.31 -0.13
N THR A 186 16.79 -9.06 -0.09
CA THR A 186 18.09 -8.68 -0.69
C THR A 186 19.20 -9.18 0.21
N ASN A 187 20.16 -9.90 -0.36
CA ASN A 187 21.35 -10.39 0.35
C ASN A 187 22.28 -9.24 0.70
#